data_1c0eb45eded92781f67be254569248ed
#
_entry.id   1c0eb45eded92781f67be254569248ed
#
_cell.length_a   1.000
_cell.length_b   1.000
_cell.length_c   1.000
_cell.angle_alpha   90.00
_cell.angle_beta   90.00
_cell.angle_gamma   90.00
#
_symmetry.space_group_name_H-M   'P 1'
#
loop_
_entity.id
_entity.type
_entity.pdbx_description
1 polymer ?
#
loop_
_entity_poly.entity_id
_entity_poly.type
_entity_poly.pdbx_seq_one_letter_code
_entity_poly.pdbx_strand_id
1 'polypeptide(L)'
;MTLQEKIEQLFTKSEFDVPDREVFNNFKTELREGRIRAAEKDENGNWQTNAWVKQGILLGFKMGEMVTMSFSGETFQFFDKNTFPLRPMNLDDKIRIVPGGSTIRDGSFVGENVVLMPPCYVNVGAFVDEGTLIDSHALVGSYAQIGKRVHLSAAAQIGGVLEPINANPVVIEDDCLIGGNTGVYEGVIVREKAVLASGVILTRSTPVFDLVKGEIYKSTAEKPLEIPAGAVVVQGSRQITSGFGKENGLSIYAPIIVKYRDEKTDASTKLEDYLR
;
A
#
# COMPACT_ATOMS: atom_id res chain seq x y z
N MET A 1 -25.47 -15.37 9.15
CA MET A 1 -24.90 -14.09 8.67
C MET A 1 -23.41 -14.26 8.55
N THR A 2 -22.86 -13.93 7.40
CA THR A 2 -21.42 -13.88 7.14
C THR A 2 -20.78 -12.73 7.92
N LEU A 3 -19.44 -12.73 8.02
CA LEU A 3 -18.73 -11.60 8.65
C LEU A 3 -18.96 -10.29 7.89
N GLN A 4 -18.98 -10.34 6.55
CA GLN A 4 -19.31 -9.20 5.70
C GLN A 4 -20.68 -8.60 6.06
N GLU A 5 -21.74 -9.41 6.04
CA GLU A 5 -23.09 -8.95 6.38
C GLU A 5 -23.18 -8.30 7.78
N LYS A 6 -22.44 -8.87 8.76
CA LYS A 6 -22.37 -8.29 10.11
C LYS A 6 -21.67 -6.91 10.11
N ILE A 7 -20.53 -6.78 9.42
CA ILE A 7 -19.81 -5.51 9.33
C ILE A 7 -20.62 -4.44 8.60
N GLU A 8 -21.26 -4.78 7.49
CA GLU A 8 -22.15 -3.86 6.74
C GLU A 8 -23.33 -3.39 7.62
N GLN A 9 -23.93 -4.29 8.41
CA GLN A 9 -24.98 -3.93 9.37
C GLN A 9 -24.44 -3.02 10.49
N LEU A 10 -23.27 -3.35 11.07
CA LEU A 10 -22.68 -2.54 12.14
C LEU A 10 -22.27 -1.15 11.66
N PHE A 11 -21.87 -1.02 10.41
CA PHE A 11 -21.46 0.27 9.84
C PHE A 11 -22.59 1.31 9.88
N THR A 12 -23.87 0.86 9.88
CA THR A 12 -25.06 1.74 9.97
C THR A 12 -25.38 2.19 11.40
N LYS A 13 -24.85 1.51 12.44
CA LYS A 13 -25.12 1.84 13.84
C LYS A 13 -24.36 3.09 14.30
N SER A 14 -24.89 3.80 15.29
CA SER A 14 -24.24 4.91 16.00
C SER A 14 -23.71 4.54 17.38
N GLU A 15 -24.24 3.49 18.00
CA GLU A 15 -23.85 2.99 19.32
C GLU A 15 -23.50 1.51 19.21
N PHE A 16 -22.56 1.05 20.03
CA PHE A 16 -21.99 -0.29 19.95
C PHE A 16 -21.97 -0.97 21.32
N ASP A 17 -22.51 -2.16 21.38
CA ASP A 17 -22.50 -3.02 22.56
C ASP A 17 -21.29 -4.00 22.55
N VAL A 18 -21.24 -4.90 23.54
CA VAL A 18 -20.16 -5.89 23.67
C VAL A 18 -20.15 -6.87 22.49
N PRO A 19 -21.28 -7.49 22.08
CA PRO A 19 -21.35 -8.33 20.87
C PRO A 19 -20.86 -7.63 19.59
N ASP A 20 -21.16 -6.36 19.41
CA ASP A 20 -20.71 -5.58 18.25
C ASP A 20 -19.17 -5.46 18.24
N ARG A 21 -18.56 -5.22 19.40
CA ARG A 21 -17.10 -5.18 19.56
C ARG A 21 -16.44 -6.53 19.30
N GLU A 22 -17.09 -7.64 19.66
CA GLU A 22 -16.60 -8.99 19.34
C GLU A 22 -16.58 -9.26 17.84
N VAL A 23 -17.63 -8.87 17.12
CA VAL A 23 -17.67 -8.96 15.65
C VAL A 23 -16.54 -8.15 15.02
N PHE A 24 -16.31 -6.92 15.49
CA PHE A 24 -15.22 -6.08 15.02
C PHE A 24 -13.85 -6.67 15.33
N ASN A 25 -13.63 -7.23 16.52
CA ASN A 25 -12.37 -7.89 16.88
C ASN A 25 -12.10 -9.13 16.02
N ASN A 26 -13.14 -9.90 15.68
CA ASN A 26 -13.02 -11.00 14.72
C ASN A 26 -12.62 -10.46 13.34
N PHE A 27 -13.27 -9.42 12.82
CA PHE A 27 -12.90 -8.77 11.55
C PHE A 27 -11.44 -8.34 11.55
N LYS A 28 -10.96 -7.68 12.61
CA LYS A 28 -9.58 -7.24 12.75
C LYS A 28 -8.60 -8.43 12.78
N THR A 29 -8.98 -9.53 13.41
CA THR A 29 -8.20 -10.77 13.40
C THR A 29 -8.11 -11.36 12.00
N GLU A 30 -9.22 -11.44 11.25
CA GLU A 30 -9.22 -11.92 9.86
C GLU A 30 -8.31 -11.08 8.95
N LEU A 31 -8.28 -9.75 9.15
CA LEU A 31 -7.35 -8.84 8.46
C LEU A 31 -5.90 -9.15 8.82
N ARG A 32 -5.60 -9.27 10.13
CA ARG A 32 -4.25 -9.53 10.64
C ARG A 32 -3.68 -10.85 10.14
N GLU A 33 -4.52 -11.87 10.01
CA GLU A 33 -4.16 -13.20 9.51
C GLU A 33 -4.19 -13.30 7.98
N GLY A 34 -4.54 -12.22 7.28
CA GLY A 34 -4.58 -12.19 5.82
C GLY A 34 -5.71 -12.99 5.18
N ARG A 35 -6.69 -13.47 5.98
CA ARG A 35 -7.84 -14.23 5.47
C ARG A 35 -8.88 -13.37 4.76
N ILE A 36 -8.89 -12.08 5.04
CA ILE A 36 -9.65 -11.07 4.28
C ILE A 36 -8.70 -9.96 3.83
N ARG A 37 -8.96 -9.39 2.67
CA ARG A 37 -8.12 -8.38 2.04
C ARG A 37 -8.94 -7.21 1.51
N ALA A 38 -8.30 -6.06 1.37
CA ALA A 38 -8.87 -4.86 0.80
C ALA A 38 -9.23 -5.01 -0.70
N ALA A 39 -8.46 -5.81 -1.42
CA ALA A 39 -8.75 -6.21 -2.79
C ALA A 39 -8.16 -7.58 -3.10
N GLU A 40 -8.79 -8.28 -4.03
CA GLU A 40 -8.40 -9.60 -4.50
C GLU A 40 -8.50 -9.66 -6.02
N LYS A 41 -7.76 -10.59 -6.64
CA LYS A 41 -7.89 -10.84 -8.08
C LYS A 41 -9.10 -11.71 -8.36
N ASP A 42 -9.87 -11.33 -9.38
CA ASP A 42 -10.91 -12.19 -9.94
C ASP A 42 -10.30 -13.32 -10.79
N GLU A 43 -11.15 -14.19 -11.33
CA GLU A 43 -10.75 -15.33 -12.18
C GLU A 43 -9.98 -14.90 -13.44
N ASN A 44 -10.11 -13.65 -13.87
CA ASN A 44 -9.44 -13.07 -15.02
C ASN A 44 -8.14 -12.32 -14.65
N GLY A 45 -7.76 -12.29 -13.35
CA GLY A 45 -6.59 -11.60 -12.85
C GLY A 45 -6.77 -10.09 -12.65
N ASN A 46 -8.00 -9.58 -12.72
CA ASN A 46 -8.28 -8.17 -12.45
C ASN A 46 -8.51 -7.95 -10.95
N TRP A 47 -7.98 -6.87 -10.43
CA TRP A 47 -8.16 -6.49 -9.04
C TRP A 47 -9.60 -6.01 -8.78
N GLN A 48 -10.26 -6.64 -7.83
CA GLN A 48 -11.59 -6.28 -7.34
C GLN A 48 -11.48 -5.75 -5.91
N THR A 49 -12.08 -4.59 -5.67
CA THR A 49 -12.05 -3.93 -4.35
C THR A 49 -13.13 -4.50 -3.43
N ASN A 50 -12.73 -4.89 -2.22
CA ASN A 50 -13.63 -5.32 -1.15
C ASN A 50 -14.09 -4.11 -0.33
N ALA A 51 -15.10 -3.39 -0.81
CA ALA A 51 -15.58 -2.14 -0.18
C ALA A 51 -16.04 -2.36 1.29
N TRP A 52 -16.60 -3.54 1.61
CA TRP A 52 -17.02 -3.87 2.97
C TRP A 52 -15.83 -3.94 3.95
N VAL A 53 -14.63 -4.30 3.48
CA VAL A 53 -13.41 -4.29 4.30
C VAL A 53 -13.04 -2.86 4.68
N LYS A 54 -13.18 -1.91 3.76
CA LYS A 54 -12.98 -0.49 4.06
C LYS A 54 -14.02 0.02 5.07
N GLN A 55 -15.28 -0.39 4.92
CA GLN A 55 -16.34 -0.09 5.89
C GLN A 55 -15.98 -0.63 7.28
N GLY A 56 -15.45 -1.86 7.37
CA GLY A 56 -14.99 -2.44 8.63
C GLY A 56 -13.83 -1.66 9.27
N ILE A 57 -12.88 -1.17 8.48
CA ILE A 57 -11.80 -0.33 8.99
C ILE A 57 -12.34 1.02 9.50
N LEU A 58 -13.20 1.67 8.73
CA LEU A 58 -13.84 2.93 9.15
C LEU A 58 -14.73 2.73 10.38
N LEU A 59 -15.42 1.58 10.48
CA LEU A 59 -16.18 1.18 11.67
C LEU A 59 -15.28 1.14 12.91
N GLY A 60 -14.06 0.61 12.79
CA GLY A 60 -13.09 0.60 13.88
C GLY A 60 -12.73 2.00 14.36
N PHE A 61 -12.54 2.96 13.46
CA PHE A 61 -12.32 4.35 13.85
C PHE A 61 -13.55 4.98 14.50
N LYS A 62 -14.76 4.64 14.05
CA LYS A 62 -16.02 5.10 14.60
C LYS A 62 -16.27 4.52 16.00
N MET A 63 -15.99 3.23 16.20
CA MET A 63 -16.20 2.48 17.44
C MET A 63 -15.14 2.75 18.50
N GLY A 64 -13.94 3.14 18.09
CA GLY A 64 -12.78 3.29 18.96
C GLY A 64 -12.86 4.55 19.83
N GLU A 65 -12.31 4.43 21.03
CA GLU A 65 -12.16 5.52 22.01
C GLU A 65 -10.68 5.92 22.11
N MET A 66 -10.44 7.21 22.37
CA MET A 66 -9.08 7.69 22.61
C MET A 66 -8.57 7.16 23.94
N VAL A 67 -7.44 6.50 23.92
CA VAL A 67 -6.77 5.98 25.13
C VAL A 67 -5.29 6.34 25.12
N THR A 68 -4.71 6.39 26.31
CA THR A 68 -3.26 6.49 26.45
C THR A 68 -2.63 5.13 26.16
N MET A 69 -1.64 5.12 25.29
CA MET A 69 -0.79 3.95 25.00
C MET A 69 0.63 4.27 25.44
N SER A 70 1.13 3.57 26.46
CA SER A 70 2.45 3.81 27.02
C SER A 70 3.39 2.67 26.66
N PHE A 71 4.65 3.01 26.37
CA PHE A 71 5.75 2.07 26.19
C PHE A 71 6.88 2.38 27.17
N SER A 72 7.56 1.37 27.66
CA SER A 72 8.74 1.49 28.55
C SER A 72 8.49 2.36 29.79
N GLY A 73 7.46 2.03 30.58
CA GLY A 73 7.24 2.69 31.86
C GLY A 73 6.87 4.17 31.77
N GLU A 74 6.02 4.50 30.79
CA GLU A 74 5.49 5.86 30.53
C GLU A 74 6.48 6.87 29.93
N THR A 75 7.70 6.45 29.57
CA THR A 75 8.69 7.34 28.94
C THR A 75 8.22 7.84 27.57
N PHE A 76 7.52 6.98 26.82
CA PHE A 76 6.91 7.33 25.54
C PHE A 76 5.39 7.17 25.62
N GLN A 77 4.69 8.28 25.51
CA GLN A 77 3.22 8.30 25.57
C GLN A 77 2.66 8.59 24.18
N PHE A 78 1.65 7.81 23.80
CA PHE A 78 0.87 8.00 22.59
C PHE A 78 -0.62 8.02 22.95
N PHE A 79 -1.41 8.68 22.12
CA PHE A 79 -2.86 8.78 22.29
C PHE A 79 -3.52 8.41 20.98
N ASP A 80 -4.23 7.29 20.94
CA ASP A 80 -4.90 6.81 19.72
C ASP A 80 -6.12 5.97 20.06
N LYS A 81 -6.85 5.55 19.04
CA LYS A 81 -8.02 4.68 19.13
C LYS A 81 -7.63 3.29 19.64
N ASN A 82 -8.28 2.84 20.70
CA ASN A 82 -8.08 1.52 21.31
C ASN A 82 -8.38 0.34 20.36
N THR A 83 -9.11 0.59 19.29
CA THR A 83 -9.45 -0.41 18.26
C THR A 83 -8.27 -0.79 17.37
N PHE A 84 -7.28 0.07 17.21
CA PHE A 84 -6.12 -0.15 16.32
C PHE A 84 -4.77 0.08 17.04
N PRO A 85 -4.45 -0.71 18.07
CA PRO A 85 -3.15 -0.66 18.72
C PRO A 85 -2.02 -1.14 17.79
N LEU A 86 -0.82 -1.29 18.31
CA LEU A 86 0.24 -2.03 17.63
C LEU A 86 -0.17 -3.49 17.42
N ARG A 87 0.22 -4.07 16.27
CA ARG A 87 0.03 -5.48 15.99
C ARG A 87 0.78 -6.32 17.02
N PRO A 88 0.12 -7.29 17.70
CA PRO A 88 0.82 -8.28 18.50
C PRO A 88 1.73 -9.13 17.63
N MET A 89 2.99 -9.31 18.01
CA MET A 89 3.99 -10.05 17.25
C MET A 89 4.89 -10.88 18.16
N ASN A 90 5.42 -11.97 17.60
CA ASN A 90 6.38 -12.85 18.25
C ASN A 90 7.35 -13.44 17.22
N LEU A 91 8.31 -14.26 17.66
CA LEU A 91 9.33 -14.84 16.78
C LEU A 91 8.76 -15.86 15.77
N ASP A 92 7.62 -16.48 16.08
CA ASP A 92 6.99 -17.46 15.18
C ASP A 92 6.35 -16.79 13.96
N ASP A 93 6.12 -15.47 13.98
CA ASP A 93 5.69 -14.71 12.80
C ASP A 93 6.76 -14.68 11.69
N LYS A 94 8.01 -15.01 12.02
CA LYS A 94 9.17 -15.02 11.09
C LYS A 94 9.36 -13.68 10.35
N ILE A 95 9.07 -12.58 11.01
CA ILE A 95 9.23 -11.22 10.47
C ILE A 95 10.47 -10.60 11.13
N ARG A 96 11.33 -9.99 10.34
CA ARG A 96 12.50 -9.28 10.83
C ARG A 96 12.20 -7.79 10.99
N ILE A 97 12.14 -7.32 12.24
CA ILE A 97 11.96 -5.89 12.54
C ILE A 97 13.28 -5.40 13.12
N VAL A 98 13.96 -4.54 12.37
CA VAL A 98 15.23 -3.94 12.83
C VAL A 98 14.92 -2.88 13.90
N PRO A 99 15.62 -2.85 15.04
CA PRO A 99 15.40 -1.85 16.09
C PRO A 99 15.51 -0.41 15.56
N GLY A 100 14.60 0.47 15.93
CA GLY A 100 14.68 1.88 15.54
C GLY A 100 13.34 2.58 15.27
N GLY A 101 12.22 2.05 15.78
CA GLY A 101 10.94 2.77 15.80
C GLY A 101 10.00 2.51 14.62
N SER A 102 10.13 1.36 13.94
CA SER A 102 9.11 0.93 12.97
C SER A 102 7.79 0.61 13.67
N THR A 103 6.68 0.85 12.97
CA THR A 103 5.33 0.65 13.50
C THR A 103 4.50 -0.20 12.56
N ILE A 104 3.89 -1.26 13.08
CA ILE A 104 2.89 -2.08 12.39
C ILE A 104 1.59 -1.97 13.18
N ARG A 105 0.55 -1.47 12.54
CA ARG A 105 -0.76 -1.31 13.17
C ARG A 105 -1.55 -2.60 13.13
N ASP A 106 -2.25 -2.95 14.23
CA ASP A 106 -3.14 -4.11 14.26
C ASP A 106 -4.25 -3.99 13.21
N GLY A 107 -4.66 -5.13 12.63
CA GLY A 107 -5.53 -5.16 11.46
C GLY A 107 -4.77 -4.96 10.13
N SER A 108 -3.44 -5.06 10.13
CA SER A 108 -2.62 -5.23 8.93
C SER A 108 -2.04 -6.64 8.86
N PHE A 109 -1.90 -7.19 7.67
CA PHE A 109 -1.20 -8.45 7.42
C PHE A 109 0.25 -8.17 7.00
N VAL A 110 1.17 -8.90 7.59
CA VAL A 110 2.59 -8.94 7.19
C VAL A 110 3.02 -10.39 7.15
N GLY A 111 3.45 -10.84 5.99
CA GLY A 111 3.82 -12.23 5.70
C GLY A 111 5.20 -12.63 6.26
N GLU A 112 5.51 -13.93 6.15
CA GLU A 112 6.81 -14.47 6.58
C GLU A 112 7.97 -13.87 5.78
N ASN A 113 9.14 -13.78 6.40
CA ASN A 113 10.38 -13.28 5.80
C ASN A 113 10.32 -11.82 5.32
N VAL A 114 9.32 -11.06 5.75
CA VAL A 114 9.28 -9.62 5.55
C VAL A 114 10.33 -8.96 6.43
N VAL A 115 11.04 -7.98 5.87
CA VAL A 115 12.04 -7.18 6.59
C VAL A 115 11.58 -5.73 6.68
N LEU A 116 11.59 -5.17 7.89
CA LEU A 116 11.26 -3.78 8.17
C LEU A 116 12.49 -3.04 8.67
N MET A 117 12.98 -2.10 7.87
CA MET A 117 14.08 -1.20 8.23
C MET A 117 13.52 0.07 8.88
N PRO A 118 14.16 0.57 9.97
CA PRO A 118 13.59 1.65 10.76
C PRO A 118 13.87 3.06 10.19
N PRO A 119 13.00 4.02 10.55
CA PRO A 119 11.62 3.81 10.92
C PRO A 119 10.76 3.60 9.67
N CYS A 120 9.88 2.64 9.66
CA CYS A 120 8.86 2.50 8.61
C CYS A 120 7.48 2.32 9.25
N TYR A 121 6.42 2.50 8.44
CA TYR A 121 5.06 2.46 8.94
C TYR A 121 4.16 1.60 8.07
N VAL A 122 3.50 0.61 8.68
CA VAL A 122 2.46 -0.22 8.04
C VAL A 122 1.13 0.05 8.73
N ASN A 123 0.18 0.61 7.99
CA ASN A 123 -1.09 1.05 8.53
C ASN A 123 -2.18 -0.04 8.45
N VAL A 124 -3.29 0.17 9.18
CA VAL A 124 -4.43 -0.74 9.25
C VAL A 124 -4.99 -1.08 7.86
N GLY A 125 -5.36 -2.33 7.64
CA GLY A 125 -5.90 -2.83 6.38
C GLY A 125 -4.85 -3.03 5.28
N ALA A 126 -3.59 -2.66 5.51
CA ALA A 126 -2.50 -2.97 4.61
C ALA A 126 -2.25 -4.49 4.57
N PHE A 127 -1.90 -4.98 3.41
CA PHE A 127 -1.47 -6.35 3.19
C PHE A 127 -0.06 -6.32 2.59
N VAL A 128 0.91 -6.93 3.27
CA VAL A 128 2.30 -7.06 2.81
C VAL A 128 2.65 -8.53 2.74
N ASP A 129 2.87 -9.04 1.54
CA ASP A 129 3.11 -10.46 1.31
C ASP A 129 4.58 -10.86 1.57
N GLU A 130 4.83 -12.15 1.56
CA GLU A 130 6.08 -12.79 1.98
C GLU A 130 7.33 -12.25 1.27
N GLY A 131 8.46 -12.22 1.98
CA GLY A 131 9.77 -11.88 1.44
C GLY A 131 9.93 -10.42 1.00
N THR A 132 8.98 -9.54 1.31
CA THR A 132 9.06 -8.11 0.97
C THR A 132 10.00 -7.37 1.91
N LEU A 133 10.77 -6.42 1.37
CA LEU A 133 11.57 -5.47 2.12
C LEU A 133 10.88 -4.10 2.16
N ILE A 134 10.68 -3.57 3.36
CA ILE A 134 10.19 -2.21 3.60
C ILE A 134 11.35 -1.41 4.21
N ASP A 135 11.96 -0.54 3.42
CA ASP A 135 13.16 0.19 3.84
C ASP A 135 12.82 1.43 4.69
N SER A 136 13.84 2.08 5.22
CA SER A 136 13.73 3.20 6.15
C SER A 136 12.88 4.34 5.61
N HIS A 137 12.03 4.90 6.46
CA HIS A 137 11.08 5.96 6.13
C HIS A 137 9.99 5.60 5.10
N ALA A 138 9.91 4.34 4.68
CA ALA A 138 8.84 3.93 3.77
C ALA A 138 7.49 3.83 4.50
N LEU A 139 6.43 4.14 3.77
CA LEU A 139 5.04 4.04 4.22
C LEU A 139 4.30 2.99 3.40
N VAL A 140 3.63 2.07 4.08
CA VAL A 140 2.53 1.27 3.52
C VAL A 140 1.23 1.79 4.13
N GLY A 141 0.51 2.59 3.35
CA GLY A 141 -0.72 3.26 3.76
C GLY A 141 -1.87 2.30 4.00
N SER A 142 -2.90 2.79 4.67
CA SER A 142 -4.10 2.00 4.95
C SER A 142 -4.68 1.41 3.67
N TYR A 143 -5.05 0.11 3.73
CA TYR A 143 -5.72 -0.53 2.61
C TYR A 143 -4.80 -0.91 1.43
N ALA A 144 -3.53 -0.46 1.40
CA ALA A 144 -2.57 -0.79 0.34
C ALA A 144 -2.27 -2.30 0.28
N GLN A 145 -2.08 -2.82 -0.93
CA GLN A 145 -1.81 -4.23 -1.19
C GLN A 145 -0.43 -4.39 -1.81
N ILE A 146 0.48 -5.03 -1.09
CA ILE A 146 1.86 -5.26 -1.53
C ILE A 146 2.05 -6.77 -1.73
N GLY A 147 2.49 -7.15 -2.90
CA GLY A 147 2.76 -8.54 -3.28
C GLY A 147 4.04 -9.10 -2.68
N LYS A 148 4.44 -10.27 -3.16
CA LYS A 148 5.61 -11.02 -2.69
C LYS A 148 6.91 -10.43 -3.21
N ARG A 149 7.97 -10.49 -2.39
CA ARG A 149 9.34 -10.13 -2.79
C ARG A 149 9.47 -8.73 -3.38
N VAL A 150 8.58 -7.84 -2.98
CA VAL A 150 8.64 -6.43 -3.35
C VAL A 150 9.75 -5.75 -2.57
N HIS A 151 10.46 -4.83 -3.22
CA HIS A 151 11.40 -3.95 -2.55
C HIS A 151 10.84 -2.52 -2.54
N LEU A 152 10.37 -2.07 -1.38
CA LEU A 152 10.05 -0.67 -1.12
C LEU A 152 11.30 0.01 -0.60
N SER A 153 12.01 0.75 -1.46
CA SER A 153 13.25 1.44 -1.08
C SER A 153 12.98 2.61 -0.14
N ALA A 154 14.05 3.18 0.41
CA ALA A 154 13.99 4.23 1.42
C ALA A 154 13.05 5.39 1.02
N ALA A 155 12.18 5.76 1.95
CA ALA A 155 11.15 6.81 1.79
C ALA A 155 10.17 6.57 0.63
N ALA A 156 9.98 5.34 0.16
CA ALA A 156 8.90 5.00 -0.77
C ALA A 156 7.55 5.17 -0.06
N GLN A 157 6.62 5.87 -0.70
CA GLN A 157 5.31 6.21 -0.13
C GLN A 157 4.21 5.50 -0.91
N ILE A 158 3.66 4.41 -0.33
CA ILE A 158 2.50 3.72 -0.87
C ILE A 158 1.27 4.28 -0.16
N GLY A 159 0.48 5.06 -0.90
CA GLY A 159 -0.63 5.82 -0.34
C GLY A 159 -1.75 4.95 0.21
N GLY A 160 -2.36 5.41 1.30
CA GLY A 160 -3.60 4.86 1.83
C GLY A 160 -4.81 5.49 1.14
N VAL A 161 -5.86 4.70 0.91
CA VAL A 161 -7.08 5.15 0.21
C VAL A 161 -8.31 4.74 1.02
N LEU A 162 -8.52 5.34 2.19
CA LEU A 162 -9.70 5.06 3.00
C LEU A 162 -10.95 5.78 2.49
N GLU A 163 -10.78 6.98 1.94
CA GLU A 163 -11.87 7.79 1.39
C GLU A 163 -11.56 8.21 -0.05
N PRO A 164 -12.56 8.19 -0.94
CA PRO A 164 -13.93 7.66 -0.77
C PRO A 164 -13.97 6.12 -0.68
N ILE A 165 -15.06 5.59 -0.12
CA ILE A 165 -15.22 4.14 0.15
C ILE A 165 -15.02 3.28 -1.12
N ASN A 166 -15.49 3.76 -2.27
CA ASN A 166 -15.41 3.04 -3.54
C ASN A 166 -14.08 3.21 -4.30
N ALA A 167 -13.12 3.97 -3.76
CA ALA A 167 -11.82 4.10 -4.41
C ALA A 167 -10.99 2.82 -4.28
N ASN A 168 -10.32 2.42 -5.34
CA ASN A 168 -9.43 1.26 -5.33
C ASN A 168 -8.25 1.48 -4.37
N PRO A 169 -7.75 0.42 -3.71
CA PRO A 169 -6.47 0.49 -3.01
C PRO A 169 -5.32 0.68 -4.00
N VAL A 170 -4.20 1.19 -3.51
CA VAL A 170 -2.94 1.09 -4.23
C VAL A 170 -2.48 -0.37 -4.20
N VAL A 171 -2.08 -0.90 -5.35
CA VAL A 171 -1.59 -2.27 -5.49
C VAL A 171 -0.19 -2.25 -6.08
N ILE A 172 0.75 -2.94 -5.43
CA ILE A 172 2.07 -3.26 -5.95
C ILE A 172 2.13 -4.78 -6.06
N GLU A 173 2.19 -5.32 -7.27
CA GLU A 173 2.26 -6.77 -7.47
C GLU A 173 3.66 -7.34 -7.20
N ASP A 174 3.82 -8.65 -7.37
CA ASP A 174 5.02 -9.40 -7.00
C ASP A 174 6.28 -8.92 -7.72
N ASP A 175 7.43 -9.09 -7.07
CA ASP A 175 8.77 -8.86 -7.64
C ASP A 175 9.03 -7.43 -8.15
N CYS A 176 8.21 -6.45 -7.72
CA CYS A 176 8.42 -5.05 -8.04
C CYS A 176 9.56 -4.42 -7.25
N LEU A 177 10.27 -3.48 -7.88
CA LEU A 177 11.21 -2.57 -7.20
C LEU A 177 10.65 -1.15 -7.25
N ILE A 178 10.39 -0.58 -6.08
CA ILE A 178 9.90 0.78 -5.89
C ILE A 178 11.05 1.62 -5.35
N GLY A 179 11.64 2.45 -6.20
CA GLY A 179 12.82 3.24 -5.88
C GLY A 179 12.60 4.25 -4.76
N GLY A 180 13.68 4.73 -4.17
CA GLY A 180 13.63 5.68 -3.05
C GLY A 180 12.90 6.98 -3.40
N ASN A 181 12.19 7.55 -2.41
CA ASN A 181 11.36 8.76 -2.59
C ASN A 181 10.29 8.65 -3.70
N THR A 182 9.91 7.44 -4.06
CA THR A 182 8.82 7.18 -5.01
C THR A 182 7.48 7.32 -4.30
N GLY A 183 6.48 7.87 -4.99
CA GLY A 183 5.11 7.96 -4.48
C GLY A 183 4.13 7.24 -5.39
N VAL A 184 3.32 6.33 -4.85
CA VAL A 184 2.24 5.63 -5.56
C VAL A 184 0.95 5.85 -4.80
N TYR A 185 -0.02 6.55 -5.43
CA TYR A 185 -1.21 7.06 -4.76
C TYR A 185 -2.49 6.76 -5.54
N GLU A 186 -3.64 7.02 -4.91
CA GLU A 186 -4.96 7.11 -5.55
C GLU A 186 -5.39 5.87 -6.36
N GLY A 187 -5.09 4.68 -5.83
CA GLY A 187 -5.53 3.41 -6.41
C GLY A 187 -4.75 2.97 -7.64
N VAL A 188 -3.57 3.52 -7.88
CA VAL A 188 -2.67 3.06 -8.95
C VAL A 188 -2.28 1.61 -8.72
N ILE A 189 -2.24 0.83 -9.80
CA ILE A 189 -1.80 -0.56 -9.83
C ILE A 189 -0.44 -0.64 -10.53
N VAL A 190 0.55 -1.18 -9.86
CA VAL A 190 1.87 -1.49 -10.42
C VAL A 190 1.93 -3.00 -10.62
N ARG A 191 1.94 -3.45 -11.87
CA ARG A 191 1.93 -4.86 -12.23
C ARG A 191 3.27 -5.51 -11.92
N GLU A 192 3.27 -6.84 -11.84
CA GLU A 192 4.41 -7.66 -11.45
C GLU A 192 5.72 -7.27 -12.15
N LYS A 193 6.84 -7.40 -11.42
CA LYS A 193 8.19 -7.14 -11.93
C LYS A 193 8.44 -5.72 -12.44
N ALA A 194 7.51 -4.78 -12.28
CA ALA A 194 7.78 -3.40 -12.67
C ALA A 194 8.85 -2.76 -11.76
N VAL A 195 9.57 -1.81 -12.32
CA VAL A 195 10.59 -1.01 -11.64
C VAL A 195 10.22 0.45 -11.74
N LEU A 196 10.01 1.09 -10.62
CA LEU A 196 9.88 2.54 -10.53
C LEU A 196 11.23 3.11 -10.06
N ALA A 197 11.88 3.92 -10.89
CA ALA A 197 13.12 4.59 -10.50
C ALA A 197 12.86 5.59 -9.36
N SER A 198 13.91 5.93 -8.60
CA SER A 198 13.80 6.88 -7.48
C SER A 198 13.11 8.18 -7.87
N GLY A 199 12.19 8.65 -7.03
CA GLY A 199 11.47 9.90 -7.21
C GLY A 199 10.33 9.88 -8.24
N VAL A 200 9.96 8.73 -8.79
CA VAL A 200 8.76 8.59 -9.64
C VAL A 200 7.51 8.80 -8.78
N ILE A 201 6.62 9.68 -9.22
CA ILE A 201 5.34 9.95 -8.56
C ILE A 201 4.18 9.56 -9.48
N LEU A 202 3.33 8.67 -9.00
CA LEU A 202 2.15 8.17 -9.71
C LEU A 202 0.89 8.51 -8.93
N THR A 203 -0.04 9.16 -9.59
CA THR A 203 -1.40 9.42 -9.09
C THR A 203 -2.41 8.97 -10.15
N ARG A 204 -3.68 8.94 -9.78
CA ARG A 204 -4.75 8.61 -10.74
C ARG A 204 -4.72 9.48 -11.99
N SER A 205 -4.37 10.76 -11.86
CA SER A 205 -4.38 11.73 -12.96
C SER A 205 -3.07 11.80 -13.75
N THR A 206 -2.03 11.06 -13.33
CA THR A 206 -0.69 11.12 -13.95
C THR A 206 -0.65 10.28 -15.23
N PRO A 207 -0.50 10.86 -16.43
CA PRO A 207 -0.30 10.07 -17.64
C PRO A 207 1.12 9.51 -17.69
N VAL A 208 1.27 8.25 -18.06
CA VAL A 208 2.57 7.58 -18.21
C VAL A 208 2.83 7.30 -19.69
N PHE A 209 3.99 7.73 -20.19
CA PHE A 209 4.34 7.65 -21.60
C PHE A 209 5.29 6.46 -21.83
N ASP A 210 4.88 5.53 -22.68
CA ASP A 210 5.67 4.36 -23.04
C ASP A 210 6.43 4.61 -24.34
N LEU A 211 7.74 4.78 -24.26
CA LEU A 211 8.60 4.99 -25.43
C LEU A 211 8.84 3.71 -26.24
N VAL A 212 8.64 2.54 -25.62
CA VAL A 212 8.89 1.25 -26.28
C VAL A 212 7.72 0.87 -27.16
N LYS A 213 6.48 1.07 -26.66
CA LYS A 213 5.26 0.69 -27.37
C LYS A 213 4.60 1.87 -28.10
N GLY A 214 5.01 3.11 -27.82
CA GLY A 214 4.38 4.31 -28.38
C GLY A 214 2.98 4.56 -27.80
N GLU A 215 2.73 4.15 -26.55
CA GLU A 215 1.43 4.22 -25.89
C GLU A 215 1.43 5.23 -24.74
N ILE A 216 0.23 5.62 -24.31
CA ILE A 216 0.05 6.46 -23.12
C ILE A 216 -0.93 5.76 -22.17
N TYR A 217 -0.45 5.40 -20.99
CA TYR A 217 -1.30 4.84 -19.94
C TYR A 217 -1.96 5.95 -19.13
N LYS A 218 -3.27 5.85 -18.95
CA LYS A 218 -4.10 6.80 -18.19
C LYS A 218 -5.20 6.04 -17.46
N SER A 219 -5.63 6.56 -16.32
CA SER A 219 -6.88 6.11 -15.71
C SER A 219 -8.08 6.56 -16.53
N THR A 220 -9.17 5.82 -16.39
CA THR A 220 -10.51 6.22 -16.86
C THR A 220 -11.48 6.29 -15.68
N ALA A 221 -12.75 6.53 -15.95
CA ALA A 221 -13.79 6.45 -14.91
C ALA A 221 -13.90 5.02 -14.33
N GLU A 222 -13.71 4.00 -15.18
CA GLU A 222 -13.89 2.58 -14.85
C GLU A 222 -12.60 1.86 -14.46
N LYS A 223 -11.45 2.40 -14.86
CA LYS A 223 -10.15 1.73 -14.65
C LYS A 223 -9.14 2.63 -13.99
N PRO A 224 -8.39 2.13 -12.96
CA PRO A 224 -7.28 2.85 -12.39
C PRO A 224 -6.13 3.03 -13.40
N LEU A 225 -5.16 3.89 -13.08
CA LEU A 225 -3.89 3.88 -13.79
C LEU A 225 -3.16 2.56 -13.48
N GLU A 226 -2.75 1.86 -14.52
CA GLU A 226 -1.96 0.63 -14.40
C GLU A 226 -0.60 0.79 -15.06
N ILE A 227 0.45 0.44 -14.32
CA ILE A 227 1.80 0.31 -14.87
C ILE A 227 1.98 -1.12 -15.35
N PRO A 228 2.34 -1.35 -16.62
CA PRO A 228 2.47 -2.70 -17.17
C PRO A 228 3.51 -3.56 -16.46
N ALA A 229 3.30 -4.88 -16.48
CA ALA A 229 4.26 -5.85 -15.96
C ALA A 229 5.65 -5.66 -16.58
N GLY A 230 6.69 -5.69 -15.74
CA GLY A 230 8.08 -5.54 -16.15
C GLY A 230 8.48 -4.15 -16.65
N ALA A 231 7.58 -3.16 -16.67
CA ALA A 231 7.91 -1.80 -17.12
C ALA A 231 8.96 -1.13 -16.22
N VAL A 232 9.95 -0.49 -16.80
CA VAL A 232 10.93 0.35 -16.12
C VAL A 232 10.55 1.81 -16.33
N VAL A 233 10.04 2.42 -15.26
CA VAL A 233 9.50 3.80 -15.25
C VAL A 233 10.54 4.73 -14.64
N VAL A 234 10.81 5.84 -15.30
CA VAL A 234 11.71 6.89 -14.82
C VAL A 234 10.96 8.23 -14.73
N GLN A 235 11.53 9.18 -14.00
CA GLN A 235 11.06 10.55 -14.04
C GLN A 235 11.27 11.15 -15.44
N GLY A 236 10.33 11.97 -15.87
CA GLY A 236 10.42 12.69 -17.11
C GLY A 236 9.58 13.96 -17.08
N SER A 237 9.57 14.63 -18.21
CA SER A 237 8.71 15.79 -18.42
C SER A 237 8.21 15.85 -19.85
N ARG A 238 7.07 16.49 -20.05
CA ARG A 238 6.55 16.83 -21.39
C ARG A 238 6.37 18.32 -21.51
N GLN A 239 6.71 18.86 -22.68
CA GLN A 239 6.51 20.27 -22.96
C GLN A 239 5.03 20.62 -23.03
N ILE A 240 4.65 21.78 -22.49
CA ILE A 240 3.33 22.35 -22.65
C ILE A 240 3.25 23.00 -24.04
N THR A 241 2.27 22.59 -24.85
CA THR A 241 2.19 22.95 -26.27
C THR A 241 1.21 24.07 -26.59
N SER A 242 0.55 24.67 -25.58
CA SER A 242 -0.45 25.73 -25.78
C SER A 242 -0.43 26.81 -24.68
N GLY A 243 -0.93 28.00 -24.99
CA GLY A 243 -1.13 29.11 -24.07
C GLY A 243 0.13 29.54 -23.34
N PHE A 244 -0.05 30.12 -22.16
CA PHE A 244 1.03 30.68 -21.32
C PHE A 244 2.19 29.70 -21.09
N GLY A 245 1.89 28.40 -20.94
CA GLY A 245 2.92 27.38 -20.74
C GLY A 245 3.86 27.24 -21.95
N LYS A 246 3.30 27.24 -23.18
CA LYS A 246 4.10 27.24 -24.42
C LYS A 246 4.90 28.52 -24.57
N GLU A 247 4.30 29.68 -24.34
CA GLU A 247 4.92 30.99 -24.49
C GLU A 247 6.11 31.15 -23.54
N ASN A 248 6.08 30.52 -22.36
CA ASN A 248 7.14 30.61 -21.36
C ASN A 248 8.04 29.34 -21.31
N GLY A 249 7.94 28.42 -22.28
CA GLY A 249 8.80 27.25 -22.38
C GLY A 249 8.62 26.26 -21.21
N LEU A 250 7.45 26.23 -20.57
CA LEU A 250 7.21 25.38 -19.40
C LEU A 250 7.01 23.93 -19.81
N SER A 251 7.45 23.02 -18.93
CA SER A 251 7.21 21.59 -19.01
C SER A 251 6.47 21.11 -17.75
N ILE A 252 5.70 20.05 -17.89
CA ILE A 252 4.99 19.41 -16.79
C ILE A 252 5.58 18.01 -16.57
N TYR A 253 5.63 17.57 -15.31
CA TYR A 253 6.06 16.24 -14.93
C TYR A 253 5.29 15.16 -15.71
N ALA A 254 6.02 14.17 -16.22
CA ALA A 254 5.46 13.03 -16.95
C ALA A 254 6.37 11.81 -16.76
N PRO A 255 5.96 10.78 -16.02
CA PRO A 255 6.70 9.52 -15.92
C PRO A 255 6.80 8.83 -17.29
N ILE A 256 7.93 8.19 -17.54
CA ILE A 256 8.26 7.61 -18.84
C ILE A 256 8.69 6.16 -18.66
N ILE A 257 8.06 5.22 -19.39
CA ILE A 257 8.55 3.85 -19.55
C ILE A 257 9.64 3.87 -20.62
N VAL A 258 10.88 3.59 -20.20
CA VAL A 258 12.05 3.64 -21.08
C VAL A 258 12.48 2.27 -21.61
N LYS A 259 12.10 1.21 -20.92
CA LYS A 259 12.33 -0.19 -21.31
C LYS A 259 11.42 -1.12 -20.52
N TYR A 260 11.44 -2.38 -20.86
CA TYR A 260 10.89 -3.47 -20.05
C TYR A 260 12.03 -4.27 -19.42
N ARG A 261 11.76 -4.93 -18.30
CA ARG A 261 12.73 -5.67 -17.51
C ARG A 261 13.39 -6.77 -18.35
N ASP A 262 14.68 -6.90 -18.23
CA ASP A 262 15.55 -7.85 -18.90
C ASP A 262 16.47 -8.53 -17.86
N GLU A 263 17.24 -9.55 -18.26
CA GLU A 263 18.16 -10.26 -17.37
C GLU A 263 19.15 -9.32 -16.65
N LYS A 264 19.59 -8.26 -17.32
CA LYS A 264 20.49 -7.27 -16.72
C LYS A 264 19.79 -6.45 -15.64
N THR A 265 18.53 -6.10 -15.87
CA THR A 265 17.69 -5.42 -14.87
C THR A 265 17.43 -6.36 -13.70
N ASP A 266 17.13 -7.63 -13.96
CA ASP A 266 16.91 -8.66 -12.93
C ASP A 266 18.13 -8.82 -12.02
N ALA A 267 19.32 -8.89 -12.58
CA ALA A 267 20.55 -8.95 -11.80
C ALA A 267 20.76 -7.72 -10.90
N SER A 268 20.39 -6.52 -11.39
CA SER A 268 20.54 -5.27 -10.63
C SER A 268 19.49 -5.08 -9.53
N THR A 269 18.36 -5.78 -9.61
CA THR A 269 17.26 -5.68 -8.63
C THR A 269 17.24 -6.81 -7.60
N LYS A 270 18.10 -7.84 -7.79
CA LYS A 270 18.16 -9.00 -6.89
C LYS A 270 18.74 -8.60 -5.53
N LEU A 271 17.99 -8.90 -4.48
CA LEU A 271 18.50 -8.82 -3.11
C LEU A 271 19.17 -10.14 -2.75
N GLU A 272 20.32 -10.05 -2.09
CA GLU A 272 21.01 -11.23 -1.55
C GLU A 272 20.16 -11.88 -0.44
N ASP A 273 20.02 -13.20 -0.48
CA ASP A 273 19.13 -13.93 0.42
C ASP A 273 19.46 -13.74 1.93
N TYR A 274 20.74 -13.54 2.25
CA TYR A 274 21.17 -13.30 3.64
C TYR A 274 20.79 -11.91 4.18
N LEU A 275 20.31 -11.00 3.36
CA LEU A 275 19.81 -9.69 3.80
C LEU A 275 18.34 -9.74 4.22
N ARG A 276 17.66 -10.83 3.91
CA ARG A 276 16.24 -11.07 4.23
C ARG A 276 16.02 -11.68 5.61
#